data_b61ff5f5dfa726964582158567e884ca
#
_entry.id   b61ff5f5dfa726964582158567e884ca
#
_cell.length_a   1.000
_cell.length_b   1.000
_cell.length_c   1.000
_cell.angle_alpha   90.00
_cell.angle_beta   90.00
_cell.angle_gamma   90.00
#
_symmetry.space_group_name_H-M   'P 1'
#
loop_
_entity.id
_entity.type
_entity.pdbx_description
1 polymer ?
#
loop_
_entity_poly.entity_id
_entity_poly.type
_entity_poly.pdbx_seq_one_letter_code
_entity_poly.pdbx_strand_id
1 'polypeptide(L)'
;MSITRYGTVQKGAGGKPLPFARAVEADGWLYVSGQVAMENGEIIDGNIVAQTHKTIQNVLAILEEAGYGVEHVVRCGVWLDDPRDFWTFNSIYQQYFGEHPPARACVQSSMMVDCKVEIDCVAYKAKDK
;
A
#
# COMPACT_ATOMS: atom_id res chain seq x y z
N MET A 1 9.80 21.52 12.32
CA MET A 1 8.99 20.47 11.70
C MET A 1 9.39 20.32 10.26
N SER A 2 9.60 19.10 9.84
CA SER A 2 10.02 18.83 8.48
C SER A 2 9.08 17.81 7.84
N ILE A 3 9.03 17.87 6.52
CA ILE A 3 8.31 16.89 5.73
C ILE A 3 9.35 16.12 4.92
N THR A 4 9.32 14.80 5.04
CA THR A 4 10.23 13.92 4.29
C THR A 4 9.42 13.17 3.24
N ARG A 5 9.91 13.17 2.01
CA ARG A 5 9.27 12.48 0.89
C ARG A 5 10.14 11.32 0.42
N TYR A 6 9.49 10.19 0.19
CA TYR A 6 10.14 8.97 -0.29
C TYR A 6 9.65 8.68 -1.71
N GLY A 7 10.57 8.28 -2.58
CA GLY A 7 10.21 7.87 -3.94
C GLY A 7 9.60 8.98 -4.79
N THR A 8 10.24 10.14 -4.82
CA THR A 8 9.75 11.29 -5.59
C THR A 8 10.06 11.18 -7.09
N VAL A 9 11.02 10.32 -7.45
CA VAL A 9 11.37 10.08 -8.85
C VAL A 9 10.91 8.69 -9.21
N GLN A 10 9.68 8.57 -9.71
CA GLN A 10 9.10 7.29 -10.12
C GLN A 10 8.47 7.43 -11.49
N LYS A 11 8.40 6.30 -12.18
CA LYS A 11 7.80 6.22 -13.51
C LYS A 11 6.70 5.17 -13.51
N GLY A 12 5.58 5.51 -14.10
CA GLY A 12 4.48 4.60 -14.32
C GLY A 12 4.61 3.84 -15.63
N ALA A 13 3.50 3.27 -16.07
CA ALA A 13 3.42 2.55 -17.33
C ALA A 13 3.87 3.46 -18.47
N GLY A 14 4.65 2.89 -19.39
CA GLY A 14 5.19 3.64 -20.54
C GLY A 14 6.30 4.62 -20.19
N GLY A 15 6.85 4.54 -18.98
CA GLY A 15 7.96 5.38 -18.55
C GLY A 15 7.58 6.82 -18.23
N LYS A 16 6.28 7.12 -18.11
CA LYS A 16 5.83 8.48 -17.81
C LYS A 16 6.07 8.79 -16.32
N PRO A 17 6.47 10.03 -15.98
CA PRO A 17 6.68 10.39 -14.59
C PRO A 17 5.39 10.38 -13.82
N LEU A 18 5.44 9.92 -12.56
CA LEU A 18 4.30 9.96 -11.65
C LEU A 18 4.41 11.20 -10.77
N PRO A 19 3.36 12.02 -10.68
CA PRO A 19 3.41 13.30 -9.97
C PRO A 19 3.14 13.17 -8.48
N PHE A 20 3.64 12.13 -7.82
CA PHE A 20 3.44 11.91 -6.39
C PHE A 20 4.59 11.09 -5.81
N ALA A 21 4.83 11.27 -4.52
CA ALA A 21 5.80 10.45 -3.77
C ALA A 21 5.18 9.10 -3.41
N ARG A 22 6.01 8.09 -3.21
CA ARG A 22 5.53 6.81 -2.69
C ARG A 22 5.03 6.94 -1.26
N ALA A 23 5.67 7.79 -0.47
CA ALA A 23 5.22 8.07 0.90
C ALA A 23 5.69 9.46 1.32
N VAL A 24 4.97 10.04 2.29
CA VAL A 24 5.30 11.34 2.87
C VAL A 24 5.20 11.22 4.38
N GLU A 25 6.25 11.63 5.08
CA GLU A 25 6.28 11.63 6.54
C GLU A 25 6.22 13.06 7.07
N ALA A 26 5.39 13.28 8.09
CA ALA A 26 5.28 14.55 8.80
C ALA A 26 4.94 14.26 10.27
N ASP A 27 5.82 14.69 11.19
CA ASP A 27 5.59 14.58 12.64
C ASP A 27 5.23 13.18 13.14
N GLY A 28 5.86 12.15 12.59
CA GLY A 28 5.59 10.78 12.98
C GLY A 28 4.46 10.13 12.19
N TRP A 29 3.71 10.89 11.42
CA TRP A 29 2.69 10.36 10.52
C TRP A 29 3.32 10.03 9.16
N LEU A 30 3.04 8.85 8.66
CA LEU A 30 3.49 8.43 7.34
C LEU A 30 2.27 8.11 6.49
N TYR A 31 2.21 8.75 5.33
CA TYR A 31 1.13 8.56 4.35
C TYR A 31 1.72 7.79 3.17
N VAL A 32 1.26 6.57 2.97
CA VAL A 32 1.75 5.71 1.88
C VAL A 32 0.76 5.77 0.74
N SER A 33 1.24 6.16 -0.44
CA SER A 33 0.44 6.22 -1.66
C SER A 33 -0.08 4.84 -2.03
N GLY A 34 -1.18 4.79 -2.76
CA GLY A 34 -1.78 3.56 -3.23
C GLY A 34 -0.77 2.66 -3.93
N GLN A 35 -0.67 1.42 -3.47
CA GLN A 35 0.22 0.41 -4.05
C GLN A 35 -0.61 -0.66 -4.73
N VAL A 36 -0.08 -1.18 -5.79
CA VAL A 36 -0.66 -2.27 -6.56
C VAL A 36 0.35 -3.41 -6.68
N ALA A 37 -0.02 -4.51 -7.31
CA ALA A 37 0.85 -5.69 -7.43
C ALA A 37 1.88 -5.49 -8.54
N MET A 38 2.68 -4.46 -8.42
CA MET A 38 3.67 -4.09 -9.44
C MET A 38 5.05 -4.61 -9.09
N GLU A 39 5.76 -5.11 -10.11
CA GLU A 39 7.15 -5.53 -10.02
C GLU A 39 7.81 -5.15 -11.33
N ASN A 40 8.95 -4.46 -11.25
CA ASN A 40 9.72 -4.01 -12.43
C ASN A 40 8.86 -3.21 -13.42
N GLY A 41 7.95 -2.38 -12.90
CA GLY A 41 7.14 -1.49 -13.73
C GLY A 41 5.90 -2.13 -14.34
N GLU A 42 5.61 -3.39 -14.03
CA GLU A 42 4.47 -4.12 -14.58
C GLU A 42 3.67 -4.81 -13.48
N ILE A 43 2.36 -4.93 -13.69
CA ILE A 43 1.53 -5.73 -12.79
C ILE A 43 1.87 -7.20 -12.99
N ILE A 44 2.09 -7.92 -11.88
CA ILE A 44 2.40 -9.34 -11.95
C ILE A 44 1.21 -10.14 -12.49
N ASP A 45 1.50 -11.24 -13.15
CA ASP A 45 0.47 -12.22 -13.50
C ASP A 45 -0.04 -12.88 -12.22
N GLY A 46 -1.27 -13.37 -12.27
CA GLY A 46 -1.83 -14.12 -11.16
C GLY A 46 -3.18 -13.63 -10.73
N ASN A 47 -3.78 -14.40 -9.85
CA ASN A 47 -5.11 -14.16 -9.30
C ASN A 47 -5.03 -13.22 -8.09
N ILE A 48 -6.17 -13.08 -7.40
CA ILE A 48 -6.25 -12.22 -6.22
C ILE A 48 -5.24 -12.64 -5.12
N VAL A 49 -4.95 -13.93 -4.98
CA VAL A 49 -3.99 -14.41 -3.98
C VAL A 49 -2.60 -13.82 -4.24
N ALA A 50 -2.09 -14.04 -5.45
CA ALA A 50 -0.76 -13.54 -5.82
C ALA A 50 -0.70 -12.02 -5.77
N GLN A 51 -1.73 -11.34 -6.28
CA GLN A 51 -1.74 -9.88 -6.33
C GLN A 51 -1.87 -9.26 -4.95
N THR A 52 -2.63 -9.86 -4.05
CA THR A 52 -2.75 -9.35 -2.67
C THR A 52 -1.43 -9.46 -1.94
N HIS A 53 -0.75 -10.60 -2.01
CA HIS A 53 0.57 -10.75 -1.38
C HIS A 53 1.53 -9.70 -1.90
N LYS A 54 1.62 -9.53 -3.21
CA LYS A 54 2.58 -8.58 -3.80
C LYS A 54 2.26 -7.14 -3.42
N THR A 55 0.98 -6.78 -3.45
CA THR A 55 0.54 -5.42 -3.08
C THR A 55 0.91 -5.11 -1.63
N ILE A 56 0.63 -6.03 -0.70
CA ILE A 56 0.97 -5.82 0.71
C ILE A 56 2.48 -5.77 0.89
N GLN A 57 3.22 -6.64 0.23
CA GLN A 57 4.69 -6.63 0.30
C GLN A 57 5.25 -5.29 -0.18
N ASN A 58 4.66 -4.69 -1.22
CA ASN A 58 5.07 -3.37 -1.69
C ASN A 58 4.80 -2.30 -0.63
N VAL A 59 3.66 -2.35 0.06
CA VAL A 59 3.35 -1.44 1.16
C VAL A 59 4.36 -1.61 2.29
N LEU A 60 4.64 -2.86 2.69
CA LEU A 60 5.57 -3.14 3.80
C LEU A 60 6.99 -2.68 3.48
N ALA A 61 7.43 -2.82 2.22
CA ALA A 61 8.76 -2.35 1.81
C ALA A 61 8.89 -0.83 1.97
N ILE A 62 7.84 -0.08 1.65
CA ILE A 62 7.83 1.37 1.81
C ILE A 62 7.84 1.75 3.29
N LEU A 63 7.05 1.07 4.12
CA LEU A 63 7.07 1.27 5.57
C LEU A 63 8.47 1.06 6.12
N GLU A 64 9.12 -0.04 5.76
CA GLU A 64 10.46 -0.37 6.22
C GLU A 64 11.49 0.69 5.80
N GLU A 65 11.43 1.15 4.56
CA GLU A 65 12.31 2.22 4.07
C GLU A 65 12.21 3.48 4.93
N ALA A 66 10.99 3.80 5.38
CA ALA A 66 10.76 4.99 6.19
C ALA A 66 10.98 4.75 7.70
N GLY A 67 11.31 3.53 8.11
CA GLY A 67 11.55 3.21 9.51
C GLY A 67 10.31 2.83 10.31
N TYR A 68 9.24 2.41 9.63
CA TYR A 68 7.98 2.00 10.24
C TYR A 68 7.78 0.50 10.07
N GLY A 69 7.01 -0.11 10.97
CA GLY A 69 6.59 -1.49 10.85
C GLY A 69 5.08 -1.60 10.71
N VAL A 70 4.61 -2.82 10.49
CA VAL A 70 3.17 -3.09 10.33
C VAL A 70 2.38 -2.68 11.58
N GLU A 71 3.00 -2.76 12.75
CA GLU A 71 2.38 -2.37 14.02
C GLU A 71 2.08 -0.88 14.13
N HIS A 72 2.68 -0.06 13.28
CA HIS A 72 2.47 1.38 13.28
C HIS A 72 1.33 1.81 12.34
N VAL A 73 0.80 0.89 11.53
CA VAL A 73 -0.26 1.21 10.58
C VAL A 73 -1.57 1.42 11.33
N VAL A 74 -2.17 2.58 11.16
CA VAL A 74 -3.42 2.93 11.85
C VAL A 74 -4.63 2.83 10.94
N ARG A 75 -4.44 2.98 9.63
CA ARG A 75 -5.55 2.88 8.67
C ARG A 75 -5.05 2.38 7.32
N CYS A 76 -5.85 1.51 6.69
CA CYS A 76 -5.68 1.11 5.30
C CYS A 76 -6.93 1.47 4.49
N GLY A 77 -6.73 1.93 3.26
CA GLY A 77 -7.76 1.99 2.25
C GLY A 77 -7.53 0.84 1.28
N VAL A 78 -8.59 0.14 0.90
CA VAL A 78 -8.51 -1.02 0.03
C VAL A 78 -9.51 -0.88 -1.10
N TRP A 79 -9.05 -1.13 -2.33
CA TRP A 79 -9.90 -1.19 -3.53
C TRP A 79 -9.74 -2.56 -4.16
N LEU A 80 -10.86 -3.24 -4.41
CA LEU A 80 -10.89 -4.53 -5.11
C LEU A 80 -11.71 -4.37 -6.39
N ASP A 81 -11.22 -4.92 -7.49
CA ASP A 81 -11.96 -4.84 -8.75
C ASP A 81 -13.16 -5.79 -8.77
N ASP A 82 -13.12 -6.86 -8.01
CA ASP A 82 -14.18 -7.88 -7.96
C ASP A 82 -14.60 -8.16 -6.52
N PRO A 83 -15.83 -7.82 -6.11
CA PRO A 83 -16.26 -8.06 -4.74
C PRO A 83 -16.31 -9.53 -4.35
N ARG A 84 -16.32 -10.45 -5.33
CA ARG A 84 -16.27 -11.90 -5.05
C ARG A 84 -14.94 -12.33 -4.46
N ASP A 85 -13.90 -11.51 -4.59
CA ASP A 85 -12.58 -11.78 -4.03
C ASP A 85 -12.41 -11.34 -2.57
N PHE A 86 -13.46 -10.77 -1.97
CA PHE A 86 -13.38 -10.14 -0.65
C PHE A 86 -12.86 -11.08 0.45
N TRP A 87 -13.43 -12.28 0.54
CA TRP A 87 -13.04 -13.21 1.62
C TRP A 87 -11.67 -13.83 1.39
N THR A 88 -11.28 -14.08 0.16
CA THR A 88 -9.93 -14.55 -0.18
C THR A 88 -8.92 -13.47 0.14
N PHE A 89 -9.21 -12.22 -0.24
CA PHE A 89 -8.38 -11.07 0.10
C PHE A 89 -8.22 -10.97 1.62
N ASN A 90 -9.31 -11.03 2.37
CA ASN A 90 -9.28 -10.92 3.83
C ASN A 90 -8.38 -11.97 4.48
N SER A 91 -8.42 -13.21 3.99
CA SER A 91 -7.58 -14.29 4.53
C SER A 91 -6.10 -13.96 4.42
N ILE A 92 -5.69 -13.36 3.31
CA ILE A 92 -4.30 -12.99 3.09
C ILE A 92 -3.94 -11.75 3.88
N TYR A 93 -4.80 -10.73 3.85
CA TYR A 93 -4.63 -9.50 4.60
C TYR A 93 -4.39 -9.79 6.09
N GLN A 94 -5.15 -10.73 6.64
CA GLN A 94 -5.02 -11.12 8.05
C GLN A 94 -3.65 -11.68 8.39
N GLN A 95 -2.98 -12.33 7.45
CA GLN A 95 -1.62 -12.86 7.69
C GLN A 95 -0.63 -11.76 8.00
N TYR A 96 -0.85 -10.55 7.46
CA TYR A 96 0.06 -9.42 7.64
C TYR A 96 -0.38 -8.46 8.75
N PHE A 97 -1.67 -8.20 8.85
CA PHE A 97 -2.21 -7.17 9.74
C PHE A 97 -3.00 -7.72 10.92
N GLY A 98 -3.13 -9.04 11.03
CA GLY A 98 -4.02 -9.65 12.02
C GLY A 98 -3.63 -9.42 13.48
N GLU A 99 -2.33 -9.26 13.77
CA GLU A 99 -1.87 -8.99 15.14
C GLU A 99 -2.10 -7.55 15.58
N HIS A 100 -2.08 -6.61 14.63
CA HIS A 100 -2.24 -5.19 14.89
C HIS A 100 -3.20 -4.62 13.85
N PRO A 101 -4.49 -5.00 13.91
CA PRO A 101 -5.40 -4.66 12.81
C PRO A 101 -5.68 -3.16 12.75
N PRO A 102 -5.36 -2.52 11.62
CA PRO A 102 -5.70 -1.10 11.43
C PRO A 102 -7.18 -0.93 11.15
N ALA A 103 -7.67 0.29 11.30
CA ALA A 103 -8.97 0.65 10.75
C ALA A 103 -8.91 0.52 9.23
N ARG A 104 -10.02 0.17 8.60
CA ARG A 104 -10.02 -0.09 7.15
C ARG A 104 -11.34 0.24 6.50
N ALA A 105 -11.27 0.76 5.29
CA ALA A 105 -12.39 0.74 4.35
C ALA A 105 -11.99 -0.15 3.17
N CYS A 106 -12.94 -0.87 2.62
CA CYS A 106 -12.72 -1.70 1.43
C CYS A 106 -13.89 -1.48 0.49
N VAL A 107 -13.59 -1.05 -0.73
CA VAL A 107 -14.62 -0.74 -1.73
C VAL A 107 -14.30 -1.47 -3.03
N GLN A 108 -15.34 -1.69 -3.83
CA GLN A 108 -15.19 -2.22 -5.18
C GLN A 108 -14.97 -1.05 -6.14
N SER A 109 -13.94 -1.17 -6.98
CA SER A 109 -13.62 -0.15 -7.97
C SER A 109 -12.67 -0.71 -9.01
N SER A 110 -12.76 -0.19 -10.23
CA SER A 110 -11.67 -0.33 -11.19
C SER A 110 -10.53 0.60 -10.76
N MET A 111 -9.29 0.20 -11.04
CA MET A 111 -8.12 1.02 -10.78
C MET A 111 -7.64 1.70 -12.06
N MET A 112 -6.73 2.66 -11.91
CA MET A 112 -6.16 3.35 -13.07
C MET A 112 -5.24 2.45 -13.91
N VAL A 113 -4.75 1.36 -13.32
CA VAL A 113 -4.05 0.28 -14.02
C VAL A 113 -4.87 -0.99 -13.91
N ASP A 114 -4.69 -1.90 -14.85
CA ASP A 114 -5.43 -3.18 -14.82
C ASP A 114 -4.82 -4.10 -13.77
N CYS A 115 -5.44 -4.12 -12.60
CA CYS A 115 -5.03 -4.96 -11.48
C CYS A 115 -6.26 -5.29 -10.64
N LYS A 116 -6.09 -6.23 -9.71
CA LYS A 116 -7.20 -6.75 -8.90
C LYS A 116 -7.35 -6.06 -7.56
N VAL A 117 -6.31 -5.39 -7.08
CA VAL A 117 -6.29 -4.82 -5.74
C VAL A 117 -5.36 -3.63 -5.67
N GLU A 118 -5.74 -2.64 -4.87
CA GLU A 118 -4.90 -1.50 -4.51
C GLU A 118 -5.06 -1.23 -3.03
N ILE A 119 -3.95 -0.86 -2.35
CA ILE A 119 -3.96 -0.55 -0.92
C ILE A 119 -3.13 0.71 -0.69
N ASP A 120 -3.70 1.67 0.05
CA ASP A 120 -2.91 2.76 0.65
C ASP A 120 -2.96 2.61 2.17
N CYS A 121 -2.12 3.36 2.87
CA CYS A 121 -2.20 3.31 4.33
C CYS A 121 -1.66 4.58 4.97
N VAL A 122 -2.00 4.75 6.23
CA VAL A 122 -1.47 5.77 7.12
C VAL A 122 -0.88 5.07 8.34
N ALA A 123 0.35 5.44 8.69
CA ALA A 123 1.05 4.89 9.85
C ALA A 123 1.43 6.03 10.79
N TYR A 124 1.60 5.69 12.07
CA TYR A 124 2.05 6.65 13.07
C TYR A 124 3.07 6.00 13.99
N LYS A 125 4.14 6.73 14.23
CA LYS A 125 5.18 6.31 15.17
C LYS A 125 5.64 7.56 15.91
N ALA A 126 5.45 7.56 17.23
CA ALA A 126 5.86 8.72 18.02
C ALA A 126 7.35 9.00 17.83
N LYS A 127 7.67 10.26 17.61
CA LYS A 127 9.07 10.69 17.49
C LYS A 127 9.70 10.75 18.87
N ASP A 128 10.95 10.31 18.96
CA ASP A 128 11.76 10.51 20.15
C ASP A 128 12.05 11.99 20.31
N LYS A 129 12.02 12.46 21.55
CA LYS A 129 12.32 13.85 21.88
C LYS A 129 13.82 14.06 22.06
#